data_4e5c72c17cad531bc32ce834e8dc98a6
#
_entry.id   4e5c72c17cad531bc32ce834e8dc98a6
#
_cell.length_a   1.000
_cell.length_b   1.000
_cell.length_c   1.000
_cell.angle_alpha   90.00
_cell.angle_beta   90.00
_cell.angle_gamma   90.00
#
_symmetry.space_group_name_H-M   'P 1'
#
loop_
_entity.id
_entity.type
_entity.pdbx_description
1 polymer ?
#
loop_
_entity_poly.entity_id
_entity_poly.type
_entity_poly.pdbx_seq_one_letter_code
_entity_poly.pdbx_strand_id
1 'polypeptide(L)'
;MIAGVNQLPMSEGGDPPCWAHLLDDARRDIVDRHDIEVLVRNFYRDAAMDDMLGPVFEAAHVNWNAHVATLIDFWAWQLLGQPGYDGQPLRAHEPVHARTPLSHAHYQRWVELFCDTIDISFQGPHAEIAKGRGRKMAAAMERLLAGVSADGAAPVEPMWRRRENA
;
A
#
# COMPACT_ATOMS: atom_id res chain seq x y z
N MET A 1 43.02 -42.93 4.79
CA MET A 1 41.98 -43.11 5.84
C MET A 1 41.44 -41.75 6.18
N ILE A 2 40.31 -41.39 5.65
CA ILE A 2 39.64 -40.12 5.94
C ILE A 2 38.30 -40.49 6.54
N ALA A 3 38.13 -40.15 7.81
CA ALA A 3 36.96 -40.43 8.60
C ALA A 3 35.83 -39.43 8.29
N GLY A 4 34.68 -39.94 8.01
CA GLY A 4 33.33 -39.71 8.37
C GLY A 4 32.85 -38.27 8.59
N VAL A 5 32.20 -37.69 7.60
CA VAL A 5 31.28 -36.57 7.79
C VAL A 5 30.07 -37.10 8.55
N ASN A 6 29.91 -36.63 9.76
CA ASN A 6 28.79 -36.92 10.65
C ASN A 6 27.51 -36.29 10.04
N GLN A 7 26.67 -37.12 9.44
CA GLN A 7 25.37 -36.74 8.97
C GLN A 7 24.45 -36.56 10.19
N LEU A 8 24.06 -35.31 10.48
CA LEU A 8 23.03 -35.03 11.47
C LEU A 8 21.70 -35.63 10.98
N PRO A 9 20.97 -36.35 11.83
CA PRO A 9 19.66 -36.90 11.44
C PRO A 9 18.68 -35.75 11.20
N MET A 10 18.13 -35.72 9.98
CA MET A 10 16.95 -34.94 9.66
C MET A 10 15.78 -35.60 10.39
N SER A 11 15.35 -35.04 11.53
CA SER A 11 14.13 -35.46 12.19
C SER A 11 12.93 -34.95 11.37
N GLU A 12 12.34 -35.84 10.61
CA GLU A 12 11.01 -35.63 10.05
C GLU A 12 10.00 -35.61 11.21
N GLY A 13 9.23 -34.52 11.34
CA GLY A 13 8.04 -34.46 12.19
C GLY A 13 8.23 -33.89 13.60
N GLY A 14 9.24 -33.07 13.84
CA GLY A 14 9.34 -32.31 15.09
C GLY A 14 8.45 -31.07 15.07
N ASP A 15 7.69 -30.84 16.16
CA ASP A 15 7.01 -29.57 16.38
C ASP A 15 7.99 -28.42 16.21
N PRO A 16 7.55 -27.28 15.63
CA PRO A 16 8.41 -26.12 15.49
C PRO A 16 8.98 -25.73 16.87
N PRO A 17 10.25 -25.28 16.92
CA PRO A 17 10.89 -24.96 18.20
C PRO A 17 10.08 -23.87 18.92
N CYS A 18 10.05 -23.91 20.25
CA CYS A 18 9.22 -23.05 21.09
C CYS A 18 9.44 -21.54 20.88
N TRP A 19 10.53 -21.14 20.23
CA TRP A 19 10.78 -19.74 19.83
C TRP A 19 10.12 -19.36 18.49
N ALA A 20 9.69 -20.31 17.67
CA ALA A 20 9.07 -20.02 16.37
C ALA A 20 7.79 -19.21 16.52
N HIS A 21 6.98 -19.48 17.56
CA HIS A 21 5.79 -18.69 17.87
C HIS A 21 6.11 -17.30 18.46
N LEU A 22 7.31 -17.09 19.01
CA LEU A 22 7.74 -15.77 19.49
C LEU A 22 8.08 -14.81 18.34
N LEU A 23 8.42 -15.33 17.16
CA LEU A 23 8.64 -14.53 15.96
C LEU A 23 7.33 -14.26 15.21
N ASP A 24 6.35 -15.15 15.34
CA ASP A 24 5.04 -14.99 14.71
C ASP A 24 4.12 -14.04 15.52
N ASP A 25 4.40 -13.87 16.81
CA ASP A 25 3.61 -13.07 17.76
C ASP A 25 4.10 -11.61 17.89
N ALA A 26 5.14 -11.21 17.15
CA ALA A 26 5.72 -9.87 17.27
C ALA A 26 4.95 -8.79 16.48
N ARG A 27 4.13 -9.19 15.49
CA ARG A 27 3.34 -8.27 14.67
C ARG A 27 1.92 -8.20 15.22
N ARG A 28 1.47 -6.99 15.53
CA ARG A 28 0.08 -6.74 15.94
C ARG A 28 -0.79 -6.35 14.76
N ASP A 29 -2.10 -6.41 14.94
CA ASP A 29 -3.05 -5.92 13.94
C ASP A 29 -3.06 -4.38 13.87
N ILE A 30 -3.64 -3.85 12.81
CA ILE A 30 -3.91 -2.43 12.65
C ILE A 30 -5.12 -2.07 13.51
N VAL A 31 -4.91 -1.42 14.66
CA VAL A 31 -5.97 -1.19 15.64
C VAL A 31 -6.27 0.29 15.89
N ASP A 32 -5.36 1.17 15.53
CA ASP A 32 -5.53 2.60 15.77
C ASP A 32 -4.99 3.48 14.62
N ARG A 33 -5.19 4.80 14.75
CA ARG A 33 -4.73 5.76 13.74
C ARG A 33 -3.20 5.81 13.61
N HIS A 34 -2.48 5.52 14.69
CA HIS A 34 -1.02 5.49 14.65
C HIS A 34 -0.51 4.35 13.75
N ASP A 35 -1.15 3.18 13.84
CA ASP A 35 -0.83 2.05 12.96
C ASP A 35 -1.07 2.38 11.48
N ILE A 36 -2.19 3.09 11.20
CA ILE A 36 -2.47 3.60 9.85
C ILE A 36 -1.37 4.56 9.40
N GLU A 37 -0.92 5.45 10.26
CA GLU A 37 0.15 6.40 9.94
C GLU A 37 1.47 5.67 9.64
N VAL A 38 1.83 4.66 10.43
CA VAL A 38 3.03 3.82 10.20
C VAL A 38 2.93 3.11 8.86
N LEU A 39 1.79 2.46 8.57
CA LEU A 39 1.55 1.78 7.30
C LEU A 39 1.71 2.73 6.11
N VAL A 40 0.99 3.85 6.13
CA VAL A 40 0.96 4.79 5.01
C VAL A 40 2.34 5.41 4.77
N ARG A 41 3.04 5.83 5.83
CA ARG A 41 4.37 6.43 5.70
C ARG A 41 5.40 5.44 5.17
N ASN A 42 5.42 4.19 5.67
CA ASN A 42 6.34 3.17 5.21
C ASN A 42 6.07 2.83 3.75
N PHE A 43 4.82 2.57 3.40
CA PHE A 43 4.44 2.24 2.04
C PHE A 43 4.83 3.34 1.04
N TYR A 44 4.49 4.61 1.31
CA TYR A 44 4.77 5.68 0.35
C TYR A 44 6.24 6.11 0.32
N ARG A 45 7.01 5.89 1.40
CA ARG A 45 8.47 5.98 1.33
C ARG A 45 9.03 5.00 0.31
N ASP A 46 8.60 3.74 0.40
CA ASP A 46 9.11 2.68 -0.45
C ASP A 46 8.59 2.80 -1.89
N ALA A 47 7.31 3.17 -2.07
CA ALA A 47 6.71 3.41 -3.38
C ALA A 47 7.34 4.61 -4.12
N ALA A 48 7.76 5.65 -3.42
CA ALA A 48 8.46 6.79 -4.02
C ALA A 48 9.87 6.43 -4.51
N MET A 49 10.48 5.41 -3.94
CA MET A 49 11.82 4.90 -4.32
C MET A 49 11.77 3.70 -5.26
N ASP A 50 10.58 3.20 -5.56
CA ASP A 50 10.39 2.06 -6.46
C ASP A 50 10.64 2.48 -7.91
N ASP A 51 11.39 1.65 -8.66
CA ASP A 51 11.82 1.95 -10.04
C ASP A 51 10.63 2.12 -11.01
N MET A 52 9.49 1.50 -10.73
CA MET A 52 8.30 1.57 -11.57
C MET A 52 7.33 2.66 -11.11
N LEU A 53 7.11 2.80 -9.80
CA LEU A 53 6.12 3.73 -9.25
C LEU A 53 6.70 5.13 -9.02
N GLY A 54 7.97 5.23 -8.63
CA GLY A 54 8.65 6.50 -8.36
C GLY A 54 8.52 7.52 -9.49
N PRO A 55 8.80 7.16 -10.77
CA PRO A 55 8.63 8.06 -11.91
C PRO A 55 7.20 8.60 -12.09
N VAL A 56 6.17 7.83 -11.71
CA VAL A 56 4.77 8.27 -11.75
C VAL A 56 4.50 9.37 -10.74
N PHE A 57 4.99 9.21 -9.51
CA PHE A 57 4.86 10.22 -8.45
C PHE A 57 5.64 11.49 -8.78
N GLU A 58 6.82 11.35 -9.38
CA GLU A 58 7.64 12.48 -9.83
C GLU A 58 6.91 13.27 -10.92
N ALA A 59 6.40 12.60 -11.96
CA ALA A 59 5.63 13.23 -13.04
C ALA A 59 4.33 13.88 -12.55
N ALA A 60 3.74 13.34 -11.48
CA ALA A 60 2.55 13.92 -10.85
C ALA A 60 2.85 15.12 -9.94
N HIS A 61 4.11 15.43 -9.68
CA HIS A 61 4.55 16.49 -8.76
C HIS A 61 3.85 16.42 -7.39
N VAL A 62 3.87 15.23 -6.79
CA VAL A 62 3.12 14.95 -5.55
C VAL A 62 3.62 15.80 -4.39
N ASN A 63 2.71 16.55 -3.75
CA ASN A 63 2.97 17.14 -2.44
C ASN A 63 2.87 16.05 -1.37
N TRP A 64 4.00 15.49 -0.97
CA TRP A 64 4.06 14.33 -0.09
C TRP A 64 3.38 14.54 1.26
N ASN A 65 3.53 15.73 1.87
CA ASN A 65 2.92 16.00 3.18
C ASN A 65 1.40 15.95 3.10
N ALA A 66 0.82 16.63 2.12
CA ALA A 66 -0.63 16.67 1.92
C ALA A 66 -1.16 15.31 1.46
N HIS A 67 -0.43 14.61 0.58
CA HIS A 67 -0.82 13.31 0.06
C HIS A 67 -0.86 12.26 1.18
N VAL A 68 0.19 12.14 1.97
CA VAL A 68 0.27 11.20 3.10
C VAL A 68 -0.83 11.49 4.13
N ALA A 69 -1.08 12.76 4.46
CA ALA A 69 -2.16 13.12 5.39
C ALA A 69 -3.54 12.67 4.87
N THR A 70 -3.83 12.91 3.59
CA THR A 70 -5.09 12.47 2.96
C THR A 70 -5.23 10.94 2.98
N LEU A 71 -4.16 10.21 2.77
CA LEU A 71 -4.19 8.74 2.76
C LEU A 71 -4.29 8.13 4.14
N ILE A 72 -3.74 8.79 5.17
CA ILE A 72 -3.99 8.41 6.57
C ILE A 72 -5.49 8.56 6.88
N ASP A 73 -6.12 9.67 6.50
CA ASP A 73 -7.56 9.88 6.66
C ASP A 73 -8.37 8.82 5.89
N PHE A 74 -7.98 8.52 4.64
CA PHE A 74 -8.62 7.49 3.82
C PHE A 74 -8.57 6.11 4.47
N TRP A 75 -7.40 5.64 4.89
CA TRP A 75 -7.25 4.32 5.48
C TRP A 75 -7.86 4.24 6.88
N ALA A 76 -7.82 5.33 7.68
CA ALA A 76 -8.50 5.39 8.97
C ALA A 76 -10.03 5.30 8.80
N TRP A 77 -10.59 5.94 7.79
CA TRP A 77 -11.99 5.77 7.43
C TRP A 77 -12.29 4.34 6.96
N GLN A 78 -11.45 3.80 6.09
CA GLN A 78 -11.65 2.47 5.52
C GLN A 78 -11.57 1.35 6.57
N LEU A 79 -10.63 1.39 7.48
CA LEU A 79 -10.35 0.28 8.40
C LEU A 79 -11.00 0.46 9.76
N LEU A 80 -11.03 1.69 10.26
CA LEU A 80 -11.46 2.00 11.63
C LEU A 80 -12.80 2.76 11.69
N GLY A 81 -13.42 3.07 10.55
CA GLY A 81 -14.66 3.85 10.47
C GLY A 81 -14.52 5.29 10.97
N GLN A 82 -13.29 5.82 11.08
CA GLN A 82 -13.06 7.18 11.55
C GLN A 82 -13.52 8.21 10.52
N PRO A 83 -14.28 9.24 10.90
CA PRO A 83 -14.68 10.30 9.99
C PRO A 83 -13.49 11.18 9.61
N GLY A 84 -13.60 11.92 8.50
CA GLY A 84 -12.59 12.91 8.09
C GLY A 84 -12.10 12.75 6.65
N TYR A 85 -12.45 11.66 5.97
CA TYR A 85 -12.18 11.49 4.55
C TYR A 85 -13.44 11.75 3.72
N ASP A 86 -13.35 12.73 2.81
CA ASP A 86 -14.40 13.12 1.86
C ASP A 86 -13.94 13.08 0.39
N GLY A 87 -12.78 12.47 0.14
CA GLY A 87 -12.13 12.47 -1.16
C GLY A 87 -12.75 11.53 -2.18
N GLN A 88 -12.34 11.72 -3.43
CA GLN A 88 -12.73 10.90 -4.58
C GLN A 88 -11.46 10.33 -5.25
N PRO A 89 -10.99 9.15 -4.82
CA PRO A 89 -9.70 8.61 -5.26
C PRO A 89 -9.60 8.48 -6.79
N LEU A 90 -10.66 7.99 -7.44
CA LEU A 90 -10.67 7.83 -8.89
C LEU A 90 -10.43 9.16 -9.61
N ARG A 91 -11.20 10.20 -9.24
CA ARG A 91 -11.07 11.53 -9.86
C ARG A 91 -9.69 12.16 -9.63
N ALA A 92 -9.07 11.88 -8.50
CA ALA A 92 -7.72 12.36 -8.22
C ALA A 92 -6.66 11.73 -9.13
N HIS A 93 -6.89 10.52 -9.63
CA HIS A 93 -5.97 9.80 -10.50
C HIS A 93 -6.21 10.04 -12.00
N GLU A 94 -7.39 10.54 -12.42
CA GLU A 94 -7.68 10.85 -13.82
C GLU A 94 -6.60 11.74 -14.47
N PRO A 95 -6.22 12.92 -13.90
CA PRO A 95 -5.21 13.77 -14.52
C PRO A 95 -3.79 13.18 -14.46
N VAL A 96 -3.50 12.30 -13.50
CA VAL A 96 -2.23 11.56 -13.44
C VAL A 96 -2.18 10.57 -14.58
N HIS A 97 -3.23 9.74 -14.73
CA HIS A 97 -3.33 8.75 -15.79
C HIS A 97 -3.31 9.37 -17.19
N ALA A 98 -3.98 10.51 -17.38
CA ALA A 98 -4.00 11.23 -18.65
C ALA A 98 -2.60 11.70 -19.09
N ARG A 99 -1.73 12.08 -18.14
CA ARG A 99 -0.35 12.53 -18.41
C ARG A 99 0.64 11.37 -18.47
N THR A 100 0.49 10.43 -17.59
CA THR A 100 1.36 9.25 -17.45
C THR A 100 0.46 8.02 -17.34
N PRO A 101 0.09 7.38 -18.46
CA PRO A 101 -0.80 6.25 -18.45
C PRO A 101 -0.29 5.11 -17.56
N LEU A 102 -1.09 4.77 -16.56
CA LEU A 102 -0.80 3.66 -15.66
C LEU A 102 -1.18 2.35 -16.35
N SER A 103 -0.23 1.44 -16.48
CA SER A 103 -0.44 0.12 -17.05
C SER A 103 -0.84 -0.88 -15.96
N HIS A 104 -1.31 -2.05 -16.38
CA HIS A 104 -1.55 -3.18 -15.49
C HIS A 104 -0.37 -3.47 -14.54
N ALA A 105 0.87 -3.40 -15.05
CA ALA A 105 2.06 -3.64 -14.25
C ALA A 105 2.23 -2.61 -13.10
N HIS A 106 1.84 -1.34 -13.30
CA HIS A 106 1.87 -0.34 -12.22
C HIS A 106 0.88 -0.69 -11.10
N TYR A 107 -0.34 -1.12 -11.44
CA TYR A 107 -1.33 -1.53 -10.45
C TYR A 107 -0.93 -2.79 -9.71
N GLN A 108 -0.37 -3.78 -10.41
CA GLN A 108 0.18 -4.97 -9.77
C GLN A 108 1.32 -4.63 -8.82
N ARG A 109 2.29 -3.82 -9.25
CA ARG A 109 3.42 -3.41 -8.42
C ARG A 109 2.98 -2.65 -7.18
N TRP A 110 2.00 -1.76 -7.32
CA TRP A 110 1.41 -1.05 -6.18
C TRP A 110 0.80 -2.03 -5.16
N VAL A 111 0.04 -3.02 -5.63
CA VAL A 111 -0.58 -4.03 -4.75
C VAL A 111 0.46 -4.89 -4.06
N GLU A 112 1.47 -5.37 -4.78
CA GLU A 112 2.57 -6.16 -4.22
C GLU A 112 3.24 -5.39 -3.09
N LEU A 113 3.73 -4.19 -3.38
CA LEU A 113 4.45 -3.37 -2.40
C LEU A 113 3.57 -3.03 -1.19
N PHE A 114 2.28 -2.75 -1.41
CA PHE A 114 1.33 -2.46 -0.33
C PHE A 114 1.10 -3.68 0.56
N CYS A 115 0.92 -4.86 -0.02
CA CYS A 115 0.76 -6.10 0.74
C CYS A 115 2.04 -6.45 1.51
N ASP A 116 3.20 -6.32 0.89
CA ASP A 116 4.50 -6.59 1.52
C ASP A 116 4.74 -5.65 2.71
N THR A 117 4.41 -4.36 2.57
CA THR A 117 4.52 -3.39 3.66
C THR A 117 3.62 -3.77 4.85
N ILE A 118 2.40 -4.26 4.58
CA ILE A 118 1.51 -4.74 5.62
C ILE A 118 2.09 -5.99 6.27
N ASP A 119 2.50 -6.98 5.48
CA ASP A 119 2.99 -8.27 5.99
C ASP A 119 4.31 -8.15 6.78
N ILE A 120 5.11 -7.12 6.51
CA ILE A 120 6.31 -6.81 7.32
C ILE A 120 5.93 -6.26 8.70
N SER A 121 4.91 -5.41 8.78
CA SER A 121 4.62 -4.61 9.98
C SER A 121 3.43 -5.09 10.79
N PHE A 122 2.46 -5.77 10.17
CA PHE A 122 1.16 -6.07 10.77
C PHE A 122 0.69 -7.49 10.45
N GLN A 123 -0.13 -8.03 11.36
CA GLN A 123 -0.80 -9.32 11.21
C GLN A 123 -2.12 -9.29 11.97
N GLY A 124 -3.21 -9.71 11.31
CA GLY A 124 -4.53 -9.79 11.92
C GLY A 124 -5.67 -9.45 10.97
N PRO A 125 -6.92 -9.44 11.47
CA PRO A 125 -8.10 -9.21 10.65
C PRO A 125 -8.10 -7.90 9.86
N HIS A 126 -7.68 -6.78 10.47
CA HIS A 126 -7.62 -5.50 9.77
C HIS A 126 -6.50 -5.45 8.74
N ALA A 127 -5.35 -6.09 9.00
CA ALA A 127 -4.28 -6.25 8.02
C ALA A 127 -4.78 -6.99 6.77
N GLU A 128 -5.53 -8.09 6.94
CA GLU A 128 -6.12 -8.83 5.81
C GLU A 128 -7.20 -8.02 5.08
N ILE A 129 -8.04 -7.29 5.81
CA ILE A 129 -9.02 -6.38 5.22
C ILE A 129 -8.32 -5.29 4.41
N ALA A 130 -7.24 -4.70 4.90
CA ALA A 130 -6.47 -3.67 4.21
C ALA A 130 -5.92 -4.20 2.88
N LYS A 131 -5.29 -5.37 2.88
CA LYS A 131 -4.79 -6.03 1.65
C LYS A 131 -5.92 -6.29 0.66
N GLY A 132 -7.04 -6.81 1.13
CA GLY A 132 -8.23 -7.08 0.30
C GLY A 132 -8.81 -5.79 -0.32
N ARG A 133 -8.89 -4.70 0.43
CA ARG A 133 -9.34 -3.39 -0.06
C ARG A 133 -8.37 -2.77 -1.04
N GLY A 134 -7.07 -2.86 -0.79
CA GLY A 134 -6.02 -2.41 -1.70
C GLY A 134 -6.13 -3.08 -3.07
N ARG A 135 -6.24 -4.40 -3.11
CA ARG A 135 -6.44 -5.17 -4.36
C ARG A 135 -7.70 -4.75 -5.12
N LYS A 136 -8.83 -4.61 -4.42
CA LYS A 136 -10.10 -4.19 -5.03
C LYS A 136 -10.02 -2.78 -5.59
N MET A 137 -9.39 -1.86 -4.87
CA MET A 137 -9.20 -0.47 -5.29
C MET A 137 -8.32 -0.38 -6.53
N ALA A 138 -7.18 -1.06 -6.56
CA ALA A 138 -6.28 -1.09 -7.71
C ALA A 138 -7.00 -1.64 -8.96
N ALA A 139 -7.70 -2.76 -8.83
CA ALA A 139 -8.47 -3.35 -9.93
C ALA A 139 -9.61 -2.43 -10.42
N ALA A 140 -10.27 -1.71 -9.52
CA ALA A 140 -11.30 -0.76 -9.90
C ALA A 140 -10.72 0.46 -10.63
N MET A 141 -9.61 1.01 -10.16
CA MET A 141 -8.91 2.12 -10.81
C MET A 141 -8.42 1.73 -12.20
N GLU A 142 -7.77 0.58 -12.34
CA GLU A 142 -7.31 0.07 -13.64
C GLU A 142 -8.45 0.00 -14.64
N ARG A 143 -9.57 -0.61 -14.26
CA ARG A 143 -10.75 -0.75 -15.15
C ARG A 143 -11.36 0.59 -15.52
N LEU A 144 -11.49 1.51 -14.56
CA LEU A 144 -12.20 2.78 -14.77
C LEU A 144 -11.33 3.81 -15.48
N LEU A 145 -10.01 3.79 -15.28
CA LEU A 145 -9.09 4.71 -15.94
C LEU A 145 -8.65 4.25 -17.34
N ALA A 146 -8.84 2.98 -17.69
CA ALA A 146 -8.47 2.45 -19.01
C ALA A 146 -9.16 3.19 -20.19
N GLY A 147 -10.29 3.89 -19.96
CA GLY A 147 -10.99 4.70 -20.95
C GLY A 147 -10.67 6.21 -20.91
N VAL A 148 -9.79 6.65 -20.00
CA VAL A 148 -9.41 8.07 -19.86
C VAL A 148 -8.28 8.38 -20.82
N SER A 149 -8.55 9.28 -21.78
CA SER A 149 -7.53 9.80 -22.71
C SER A 149 -7.10 11.21 -22.31
N ALA A 150 -5.89 11.62 -22.75
CA ALA A 150 -5.33 12.94 -22.48
C ALA A 150 -6.25 14.10 -22.90
N ASP A 151 -7.07 13.89 -23.93
CA ASP A 151 -7.94 14.93 -24.51
C ASP A 151 -9.26 15.14 -23.74
N GLY A 152 -9.59 14.27 -22.78
CA GLY A 152 -10.87 14.29 -22.07
C GLY A 152 -10.80 14.60 -20.57
N ALA A 153 -9.62 14.68 -20.01
CA ALA A 153 -9.45 14.97 -18.58
C ALA A 153 -9.63 16.49 -18.31
N ALA A 154 -10.80 16.87 -17.80
CA ALA A 154 -10.94 18.20 -17.21
C ALA A 154 -9.90 18.39 -16.09
N PRO A 155 -9.30 19.58 -15.94
CA PRO A 155 -8.38 19.85 -14.84
C PRO A 155 -9.14 19.69 -13.52
N VAL A 156 -8.91 18.55 -12.86
CA VAL A 156 -9.44 18.31 -11.52
C VAL A 156 -8.37 18.78 -10.55
N GLU A 157 -8.73 19.78 -9.74
CA GLU A 157 -7.88 20.21 -8.63
C GLU A 157 -7.52 19.01 -7.76
N PRO A 158 -6.24 18.73 -7.52
CA PRO A 158 -5.80 17.64 -6.67
C PRO A 158 -6.44 17.77 -5.29
N MET A 159 -6.91 16.66 -4.70
CA MET A 159 -7.57 16.63 -3.38
C MET A 159 -6.79 17.34 -2.27
N TRP A 160 -5.47 17.37 -2.35
CA TRP A 160 -4.60 18.03 -1.37
C TRP A 160 -4.59 19.57 -1.43
N ARG A 161 -5.16 20.21 -2.48
CA ARG A 161 -5.23 21.68 -2.56
C ARG A 161 -6.44 22.27 -1.84
N ARG A 162 -7.45 21.47 -1.49
CA ARG A 162 -8.69 21.99 -0.87
C ARG A 162 -8.54 22.45 0.58
N ARG A 163 -7.45 22.09 1.27
CA ARG A 163 -7.24 22.45 2.69
C ARG A 163 -6.53 23.78 2.92
N GLU A 164 -6.08 24.48 1.88
CA GLU A 164 -5.38 25.76 2.04
C GLU A 164 -6.34 26.96 2.15
N ASN A 165 -7.66 26.78 1.98
CA ASN A 165 -8.64 27.87 1.98
C ASN A 165 -9.79 27.68 3.01
N ALA A 166 -9.54 27.00 4.13
CA ALA A 166 -10.50 26.90 5.23
C ALA A 166 -9.94 27.49 6.52
#